data_4f69017e55ea43c564c3b3e541026c26
#
_entry.id   4f69017e55ea43c564c3b3e541026c26
#
_cell.length_a   1.000
_cell.length_b   1.000
_cell.length_c   1.000
_cell.angle_alpha   90.00
_cell.angle_beta   90.00
_cell.angle_gamma   90.00
#
_symmetry.space_group_name_H-M   'P 1'
#
loop_
_entity.id
_entity.type
_entity.pdbx_description
1 polymer ?
#
loop_
_entity_poly.entity_id
_entity_poly.type
_entity_poly.pdbx_seq_one_letter_code
_entity_poly.pdbx_strand_id
1 'polypeptide(L)'
;MNAKRPNVVFVLTDDQGYGDLGCTGNPDIQTPQIDEFYKEAVRLTDYHVAPLCAPTRGAIFTGRRPLRNGVWATCWGRSILHEGETTLAEVFRDNGYATGLFGKWHLGDNYPYRPQDRGFTEVVAHKGGGVGQTPDFWGNNYFDDSYYQNGKLTRYEGYCTDVWFDAAERFIESHLDEPFFACITTNAPHEPYLVEEKYAAPYRENENIV
;
A
#
# COMPACT_ATOMS: atom_id res chain seq x y z
N MET A 1 23.09 7.16 26.09
CA MET A 1 22.66 5.90 25.47
C MET A 1 21.91 6.28 24.19
N ASN A 2 22.49 5.98 23.02
CA ASN A 2 21.72 6.16 21.77
C ASN A 2 20.63 5.11 21.78
N ALA A 3 19.38 5.54 21.96
CA ALA A 3 18.24 4.65 21.80
C ALA A 3 18.28 4.05 20.38
N LYS A 4 18.18 2.72 20.29
CA LYS A 4 18.12 2.04 19.00
C LYS A 4 16.86 2.56 18.26
N ARG A 5 17.03 3.11 17.07
CA ARG A 5 15.90 3.58 16.26
C ARG A 5 15.02 2.38 15.88
N PRO A 6 13.68 2.45 16.05
CA PRO A 6 12.81 1.34 15.72
C PRO A 6 12.71 1.11 14.21
N ASN A 7 12.58 -0.12 13.80
CA ASN A 7 12.10 -0.45 12.45
C ASN A 7 10.62 -0.16 12.36
N VAL A 8 10.15 0.24 11.17
CA VAL A 8 8.75 0.56 10.92
C VAL A 8 8.26 -0.25 9.72
N VAL A 9 7.24 -1.06 9.95
CA VAL A 9 6.47 -1.72 8.89
C VAL A 9 5.09 -1.06 8.85
N PHE A 10 4.75 -0.51 7.71
CA PHE A 10 3.48 0.16 7.48
C PHE A 10 2.69 -0.61 6.41
N VAL A 11 1.54 -1.16 6.79
CA VAL A 11 0.65 -1.87 5.87
C VAL A 11 -0.60 -1.04 5.62
N LEU A 12 -0.94 -0.81 4.36
CA LEU A 12 -2.11 -0.06 3.94
C LEU A 12 -2.90 -0.85 2.90
N THR A 13 -4.10 -1.25 3.25
CA THR A 13 -5.08 -1.85 2.33
C THR A 13 -5.79 -0.77 1.51
N ASP A 14 -6.45 -1.15 0.42
CA ASP A 14 -7.16 -0.24 -0.47
C ASP A 14 -8.65 -0.56 -0.50
N ASP A 15 -9.48 0.44 -0.18
CA ASP A 15 -10.94 0.33 -0.12
C ASP A 15 -11.48 -0.74 0.85
N GLN A 16 -10.74 -1.09 1.90
CA GLN A 16 -11.21 -1.99 2.94
C GLN A 16 -12.23 -1.28 3.85
N GLY A 17 -13.40 -1.85 3.97
CA GLY A 17 -14.45 -1.36 4.85
C GLY A 17 -14.17 -1.63 6.33
N TYR A 18 -14.74 -0.82 7.22
CA TYR A 18 -14.64 -1.01 8.67
C TYR A 18 -15.15 -2.39 9.12
N GLY A 19 -16.20 -2.89 8.45
CA GLY A 19 -16.82 -4.18 8.73
C GLY A 19 -16.14 -5.39 8.08
N ASP A 20 -15.01 -5.23 7.41
CA ASP A 20 -14.40 -6.30 6.61
C ASP A 20 -13.36 -7.14 7.39
N LEU A 21 -13.43 -7.11 8.72
CA LEU A 21 -12.53 -7.87 9.61
C LEU A 21 -13.32 -8.60 10.69
N GLY A 22 -12.88 -9.80 11.07
CA GLY A 22 -13.44 -10.57 12.18
C GLY A 22 -13.37 -9.80 13.49
N CYS A 23 -12.22 -9.19 13.80
CA CYS A 23 -12.01 -8.40 15.02
C CYS A 23 -12.87 -7.12 15.10
N THR A 24 -13.50 -6.69 14.01
CA THR A 24 -14.48 -5.58 14.02
C THR A 24 -15.93 -6.07 14.01
N GLY A 25 -16.14 -7.38 14.09
CA GLY A 25 -17.46 -7.99 14.26
C GLY A 25 -18.07 -8.58 12.98
N ASN A 26 -17.30 -8.74 11.90
CA ASN A 26 -17.79 -9.44 10.72
C ASN A 26 -17.98 -10.93 11.05
N PRO A 27 -19.20 -11.49 10.87
CA PRO A 27 -19.46 -12.89 11.23
C PRO A 27 -18.99 -13.90 10.16
N ASP A 28 -18.80 -13.44 8.94
CA ASP A 28 -18.58 -14.29 7.77
C ASP A 28 -17.12 -14.29 7.30
N ILE A 29 -16.46 -13.13 7.31
CA ILE A 29 -15.09 -12.98 6.83
C ILE A 29 -14.09 -13.45 7.89
N GLN A 30 -13.19 -14.33 7.49
CA GLN A 30 -12.15 -14.89 8.34
C GLN A 30 -10.83 -14.14 8.17
N THR A 31 -10.39 -13.44 9.22
CA THR A 31 -9.12 -12.69 9.25
C THR A 31 -8.26 -13.10 10.46
N PRO A 32 -7.95 -14.40 10.62
CA PRO A 32 -7.41 -14.93 11.89
C PRO A 32 -6.08 -14.29 12.30
N GLN A 33 -5.19 -13.94 11.36
CA GLN A 33 -3.90 -13.32 11.66
C GLN A 33 -4.08 -11.85 12.11
N ILE A 34 -4.98 -11.11 11.49
CA ILE A 34 -5.30 -9.73 11.88
C ILE A 34 -6.04 -9.74 13.23
N ASP A 35 -6.94 -10.69 13.44
CA ASP A 35 -7.70 -10.83 14.68
C ASP A 35 -6.78 -11.18 15.86
N GLU A 36 -5.74 -11.99 15.65
CA GLU A 36 -4.73 -12.27 16.68
C GLU A 36 -3.88 -11.04 16.97
N PHE A 37 -3.36 -10.37 15.94
CA PHE A 37 -2.60 -9.12 16.09
C PHE A 37 -3.42 -8.03 16.83
N TYR A 38 -4.71 -7.94 16.52
CA TYR A 38 -5.62 -6.99 17.17
C TYR A 38 -5.64 -7.10 18.70
N LYS A 39 -5.44 -8.30 19.28
CA LYS A 39 -5.46 -8.53 20.73
C LYS A 39 -4.28 -7.86 21.45
N GLU A 40 -3.18 -7.66 20.74
CA GLU A 40 -1.95 -7.07 21.26
C GLU A 40 -1.71 -5.63 20.80
N ALA A 41 -2.49 -5.16 19.83
CA ALA A 41 -2.30 -3.87 19.18
C ALA A 41 -3.02 -2.73 19.90
N VAL A 42 -2.50 -1.52 19.73
CA VAL A 42 -3.23 -0.28 20.06
C VAL A 42 -4.17 0.04 18.91
N ARG A 43 -5.46 0.15 19.22
CA ARG A 43 -6.48 0.53 18.25
C ARG A 43 -6.85 2.00 18.37
N LEU A 44 -6.85 2.71 17.25
CA LEU A 44 -7.40 4.05 17.12
C LEU A 44 -8.87 3.96 16.69
N THR A 45 -9.79 4.09 17.63
CA THR A 45 -11.24 3.86 17.42
C THR A 45 -11.93 4.99 16.68
N ASP A 46 -11.30 6.16 16.60
CA ASP A 46 -11.85 7.38 15.99
C ASP A 46 -10.86 7.97 14.97
N TYR A 47 -10.24 7.10 14.19
CA TYR A 47 -9.34 7.48 13.10
C TYR A 47 -10.11 7.49 11.77
N HIS A 48 -10.20 8.66 11.13
CA HIS A 48 -10.90 8.85 9.89
C HIS A 48 -9.93 9.12 8.74
N VAL A 49 -10.12 8.41 7.63
CA VAL A 49 -9.41 8.62 6.37
C VAL A 49 -10.22 9.54 5.44
N ALA A 50 -9.61 10.00 4.36
CA ALA A 50 -10.36 10.67 3.29
C ALA A 50 -11.23 9.64 2.53
N PRO A 51 -12.30 10.07 1.86
CA PRO A 51 -13.26 9.14 1.24
C PRO A 51 -12.77 8.43 -0.04
N LEU A 52 -11.52 8.70 -0.47
CA LEU A 52 -10.92 8.15 -1.69
C LEU A 52 -9.47 7.73 -1.43
N CYS A 53 -8.96 6.79 -2.24
CA CYS A 53 -7.64 6.20 -2.09
C CYS A 53 -6.49 7.23 -2.22
N ALA A 54 -6.37 7.96 -3.32
CA ALA A 54 -5.27 8.92 -3.50
C ALA A 54 -5.30 10.06 -2.46
N PRO A 55 -6.43 10.71 -2.14
CA PRO A 55 -6.52 11.69 -1.06
C PRO A 55 -6.09 11.17 0.30
N THR A 56 -6.49 9.95 0.65
CA THR A 56 -6.06 9.28 1.89
C THR A 56 -4.54 9.06 1.89
N ARG A 57 -3.98 8.52 0.81
CA ARG A 57 -2.54 8.30 0.66
C ARG A 57 -1.76 9.60 0.74
N GLY A 58 -2.21 10.64 0.03
CA GLY A 58 -1.63 11.98 0.12
C GLY A 58 -1.61 12.54 1.53
N ALA A 59 -2.72 12.38 2.27
CA ALA A 59 -2.79 12.84 3.66
C ALA A 59 -1.86 12.04 4.60
N ILE A 60 -1.80 10.72 4.45
CA ILE A 60 -0.91 9.84 5.24
C ILE A 60 0.56 10.21 4.98
N PHE A 61 0.96 10.27 3.72
CA PHE A 61 2.37 10.49 3.38
C PHE A 61 2.86 11.93 3.61
N THR A 62 1.97 12.92 3.74
CA THR A 62 2.37 14.32 3.96
C THR A 62 1.96 14.89 5.32
N GLY A 63 1.09 14.20 6.07
CA GLY A 63 0.48 14.75 7.28
C GLY A 63 -0.44 15.94 7.01
N ARG A 64 -0.83 16.19 5.74
CA ARG A 64 -1.61 17.36 5.33
C ARG A 64 -2.93 16.97 4.68
N ARG A 65 -3.94 17.82 4.87
CA ARG A 65 -5.26 17.62 4.26
C ARG A 65 -5.17 17.60 2.72
N PRO A 66 -5.99 16.77 2.02
CA PRO A 66 -5.95 16.57 0.58
C PRO A 66 -5.95 17.87 -0.25
N LEU A 67 -6.79 18.85 0.09
CA LEU A 67 -6.84 20.13 -0.62
C LEU A 67 -5.56 20.99 -0.46
N ARG A 68 -4.72 20.68 0.54
CA ARG A 68 -3.47 21.38 0.76
C ARG A 68 -2.28 20.74 0.05
N ASN A 69 -2.29 19.40 -0.04
CA ASN A 69 -1.19 18.67 -0.68
C ASN A 69 -1.39 18.43 -2.18
N GLY A 70 -2.52 18.89 -2.74
CA GLY A 70 -2.85 18.79 -4.17
C GLY A 70 -3.60 17.51 -4.56
N VAL A 71 -3.71 16.53 -3.66
CA VAL A 71 -4.35 15.23 -3.95
C VAL A 71 -5.77 15.21 -3.41
N TRP A 72 -6.74 15.58 -4.21
CA TRP A 72 -8.12 15.69 -3.77
C TRP A 72 -9.12 14.82 -4.58
N ALA A 73 -8.62 14.11 -5.60
CA ALA A 73 -9.38 13.10 -6.35
C ALA A 73 -8.42 12.00 -6.84
N THR A 74 -8.95 11.01 -7.54
CA THR A 74 -8.21 9.80 -7.95
C THR A 74 -7.67 9.84 -9.37
N CYS A 75 -8.07 10.80 -10.18
CA CYS A 75 -7.76 10.89 -11.62
C CYS A 75 -7.69 12.34 -12.12
N TRP A 76 -7.44 12.49 -13.42
CA TRP A 76 -7.39 13.78 -14.14
C TRP A 76 -6.37 14.78 -13.55
N GLY A 77 -5.19 14.29 -13.16
CA GLY A 77 -4.13 15.10 -12.56
C GLY A 77 -4.37 15.53 -11.11
N ARG A 78 -5.47 15.11 -10.49
CA ARG A 78 -5.86 15.47 -9.12
C ARG A 78 -5.40 14.47 -8.08
N SER A 79 -4.66 13.45 -8.50
CA SER A 79 -3.98 12.45 -7.67
C SER A 79 -2.46 12.67 -7.61
N ILE A 80 -1.99 13.84 -8.01
CA ILE A 80 -0.56 14.16 -8.05
C ILE A 80 -0.24 15.10 -6.88
N LEU A 81 0.74 14.73 -6.06
CA LEU A 81 1.24 15.57 -4.97
C LEU A 81 1.79 16.90 -5.53
N HIS A 82 1.61 17.98 -4.79
CA HIS A 82 2.37 19.20 -5.08
C HIS A 82 3.87 18.94 -4.90
N GLU A 83 4.69 19.54 -5.77
CA GLU A 83 6.15 19.36 -5.78
C GLU A 83 6.82 19.74 -4.46
N GLY A 84 6.33 20.79 -3.81
CA GLY A 84 6.86 21.30 -2.54
C GLY A 84 6.45 20.52 -1.28
N GLU A 85 5.68 19.44 -1.42
CA GLU A 85 5.32 18.62 -0.26
C GLU A 85 6.49 17.75 0.17
N THR A 86 6.70 17.63 1.48
CA THR A 86 7.63 16.64 2.05
C THR A 86 6.85 15.39 2.43
N THR A 87 7.33 14.24 2.00
CA THR A 87 6.70 12.96 2.31
C THR A 87 7.29 12.31 3.57
N LEU A 88 6.50 11.45 4.19
CA LEU A 88 6.95 10.61 5.31
C LEU A 88 8.19 9.79 4.94
N ALA A 89 8.26 9.26 3.71
CA ALA A 89 9.43 8.52 3.24
C ALA A 89 10.68 9.39 3.12
N GLU A 90 10.55 10.64 2.65
CA GLU A 90 11.65 11.60 2.65
C GLU A 90 12.14 11.88 4.07
N VAL A 91 11.23 12.04 5.04
CA VAL A 91 11.60 12.23 6.45
C VAL A 91 12.37 11.02 6.99
N PHE A 92 11.92 9.80 6.74
CA PHE A 92 12.64 8.60 7.15
C PHE A 92 14.02 8.49 6.51
N ARG A 93 14.11 8.64 5.18
CA ARG A 93 15.37 8.61 4.43
C ARG A 93 16.37 9.64 4.96
N ASP A 94 15.94 10.87 5.14
CA ASP A 94 16.80 11.98 5.59
C ASP A 94 17.27 11.81 7.05
N ASN A 95 16.61 10.92 7.79
CA ASN A 95 17.04 10.48 9.12
C ASN A 95 17.79 9.14 9.09
N GLY A 96 18.24 8.68 7.92
CA GLY A 96 19.13 7.52 7.76
C GLY A 96 18.41 6.18 7.91
N TYR A 97 17.17 6.08 7.48
CA TYR A 97 16.46 4.82 7.29
C TYR A 97 16.59 4.32 5.86
N ALA A 98 16.74 3.02 5.68
CA ALA A 98 16.38 2.39 4.41
C ALA A 98 14.86 2.49 4.20
N THR A 99 14.40 2.81 2.99
CA THR A 99 12.99 3.08 2.74
C THR A 99 12.49 2.27 1.55
N GLY A 100 11.47 1.43 1.75
CA GLY A 100 10.89 0.58 0.71
C GLY A 100 9.39 0.83 0.52
N LEU A 101 8.91 0.80 -0.75
CA LEU A 101 7.48 0.81 -1.07
C LEU A 101 7.14 -0.36 -2.00
N PHE A 102 6.13 -1.13 -1.60
CA PHE A 102 5.71 -2.36 -2.28
C PHE A 102 4.20 -2.32 -2.52
N GLY A 103 3.80 -2.12 -3.79
CA GLY A 103 2.40 -2.06 -4.22
C GLY A 103 1.96 -0.71 -4.79
N LYS A 104 0.83 -0.19 -4.32
CA LYS A 104 0.15 1.00 -4.85
C LYS A 104 0.70 2.29 -4.27
N TRP A 105 1.15 3.21 -5.15
CA TRP A 105 1.52 4.58 -4.79
C TRP A 105 0.35 5.57 -4.94
N HIS A 106 -0.13 5.76 -6.15
CA HIS A 106 -1.25 6.61 -6.53
C HIS A 106 -1.11 8.10 -6.18
N LEU A 107 0.12 8.64 -6.17
CA LEU A 107 0.41 10.05 -5.88
C LEU A 107 1.24 10.74 -6.99
N GLY A 108 1.29 10.12 -8.17
CA GLY A 108 1.99 10.57 -9.36
C GLY A 108 2.92 9.49 -9.94
N ASP A 109 2.90 9.33 -11.27
CA ASP A 109 3.57 8.24 -11.98
C ASP A 109 4.77 8.69 -12.79
N ASN A 110 4.99 9.99 -12.87
CA ASN A 110 6.09 10.62 -13.62
C ASN A 110 7.02 11.38 -12.69
N TYR A 111 8.27 11.58 -13.13
CA TYR A 111 9.21 12.46 -12.44
C TYR A 111 8.61 13.89 -12.29
N PRO A 112 8.73 14.53 -11.12
CA PRO A 112 9.41 14.11 -9.88
C PRO A 112 8.45 13.52 -8.82
N TYR A 113 7.37 12.84 -9.21
CA TYR A 113 6.27 12.41 -8.32
C TYR A 113 6.23 10.91 -8.05
N ARG A 114 7.12 10.13 -8.70
CA ARG A 114 7.19 8.68 -8.49
C ARG A 114 7.66 8.35 -7.06
N PRO A 115 7.35 7.18 -6.51
CA PRO A 115 7.76 6.84 -5.15
C PRO A 115 9.28 6.95 -4.93
N GLN A 116 10.12 6.55 -5.91
CA GLN A 116 11.57 6.72 -5.82
C GLN A 116 12.03 8.19 -5.86
N ASP A 117 11.26 9.09 -6.43
CA ASP A 117 11.53 10.53 -6.40
C ASP A 117 11.11 11.17 -5.08
N ARG A 118 10.24 10.47 -4.34
CA ARG A 118 9.57 10.94 -3.12
C ARG A 118 10.01 10.20 -1.85
N GLY A 119 11.27 9.75 -1.84
CA GLY A 119 11.95 9.29 -0.64
C GLY A 119 12.09 7.79 -0.47
N PHE A 120 11.51 6.95 -1.33
CA PHE A 120 11.72 5.51 -1.28
C PHE A 120 12.97 5.10 -2.05
N THR A 121 13.88 4.36 -1.40
CA THR A 121 15.14 3.89 -1.98
C THR A 121 14.98 2.57 -2.73
N GLU A 122 13.98 1.78 -2.37
CA GLU A 122 13.58 0.57 -3.07
C GLU A 122 12.07 0.56 -3.33
N VAL A 123 11.68 0.22 -4.55
CA VAL A 123 10.28 0.29 -4.99
C VAL A 123 9.95 -0.91 -5.87
N VAL A 124 8.88 -1.62 -5.54
CA VAL A 124 8.18 -2.53 -6.45
C VAL A 124 6.72 -2.11 -6.50
N ALA A 125 6.27 -1.49 -7.59
CA ALA A 125 4.97 -0.86 -7.65
C ALA A 125 4.32 -0.94 -9.03
N HIS A 126 2.98 -0.94 -9.05
CA HIS A 126 2.22 -0.61 -10.25
C HIS A 126 1.98 0.89 -10.36
N LYS A 127 1.57 1.38 -11.52
CA LYS A 127 1.17 2.77 -11.75
C LYS A 127 -0.34 2.96 -11.57
N GLY A 128 -0.75 4.22 -11.50
CA GLY A 128 -2.16 4.59 -11.42
C GLY A 128 -2.85 4.21 -10.12
N GLY A 129 -4.17 4.11 -10.22
CA GLY A 129 -5.06 3.81 -9.10
C GLY A 129 -5.25 2.32 -8.82
N GLY A 130 -4.86 1.45 -9.75
CA GLY A 130 -4.97 0.00 -9.62
C GLY A 130 -4.24 -0.71 -10.75
N VAL A 131 -3.94 -1.98 -10.54
CA VAL A 131 -3.33 -2.85 -11.55
C VAL A 131 -4.24 -2.93 -12.78
N GLY A 132 -3.67 -2.71 -13.97
CA GLY A 132 -4.41 -2.68 -15.24
C GLY A 132 -5.23 -1.43 -15.52
N GLN A 133 -5.30 -0.48 -14.58
CA GLN A 133 -5.93 0.82 -14.80
C GLN A 133 -4.97 1.80 -15.48
N THR A 134 -5.50 2.78 -16.20
CA THR A 134 -4.66 3.87 -16.73
C THR A 134 -4.11 4.75 -15.60
N PRO A 135 -2.82 5.02 -15.50
CA PRO A 135 -1.73 4.80 -16.47
C PRO A 135 -0.83 3.57 -16.22
N ASP A 136 -1.34 2.52 -15.62
CA ASP A 136 -0.57 1.30 -15.45
C ASP A 136 -0.24 0.65 -16.82
N PHE A 137 0.60 -0.39 -16.81
CA PHE A 137 0.98 -1.08 -18.03
C PHE A 137 -0.24 -1.72 -18.69
N TRP A 138 -0.42 -1.49 -19.99
CA TRP A 138 -1.57 -2.01 -20.72
C TRP A 138 -1.60 -3.54 -20.71
N GLY A 139 -2.74 -4.08 -20.30
CA GLY A 139 -2.95 -5.52 -20.23
C GLY A 139 -2.51 -6.15 -18.91
N ASN A 140 -2.00 -5.37 -17.96
CA ASN A 140 -1.73 -5.89 -16.62
C ASN A 140 -3.01 -6.40 -15.95
N ASN A 141 -2.84 -7.47 -15.18
CA ASN A 141 -3.88 -8.01 -14.32
C ASN A 141 -3.28 -8.40 -12.95
N TYR A 142 -3.99 -9.17 -12.13
CA TYR A 142 -3.55 -9.50 -10.76
C TYR A 142 -2.62 -10.70 -10.67
N PHE A 143 -2.42 -11.43 -11.76
CA PHE A 143 -1.64 -12.67 -11.79
C PHE A 143 -0.61 -12.64 -12.92
N ASP A 144 0.60 -13.10 -12.61
CA ASP A 144 1.69 -13.31 -13.59
C ASP A 144 1.95 -12.08 -14.46
N ASP A 145 2.16 -10.91 -13.85
CA ASP A 145 2.21 -9.67 -14.59
C ASP A 145 3.48 -8.83 -14.36
N SER A 146 3.55 -7.65 -14.96
CA SER A 146 4.73 -6.79 -14.97
C SER A 146 4.54 -5.56 -14.12
N TYR A 147 5.45 -5.33 -13.17
CA TYR A 147 5.44 -4.18 -12.27
C TYR A 147 6.76 -3.42 -12.36
N TYR A 148 6.80 -2.22 -11.83
CA TYR A 148 7.98 -1.38 -11.86
C TYR A 148 8.87 -1.62 -10.65
N GLN A 149 10.04 -2.24 -10.87
CA GLN A 149 11.09 -2.35 -9.86
C GLN A 149 12.09 -1.22 -10.05
N ASN A 150 12.13 -0.28 -9.12
CA ASN A 150 13.00 0.92 -9.18
C ASN A 150 12.90 1.67 -10.52
N GLY A 151 11.69 1.75 -11.07
CA GLY A 151 11.41 2.41 -12.35
C GLY A 151 11.64 1.56 -13.60
N LYS A 152 12.14 0.34 -13.46
CA LYS A 152 12.31 -0.63 -14.56
C LYS A 152 11.15 -1.63 -14.56
N LEU A 153 10.50 -1.81 -15.71
CA LEU A 153 9.46 -2.82 -15.88
C LEU A 153 10.06 -4.23 -15.73
N THR A 154 9.51 -5.00 -14.82
CA THR A 154 10.00 -6.33 -14.43
C THR A 154 8.82 -7.30 -14.37
N ARG A 155 8.99 -8.49 -14.95
CA ARG A 155 7.99 -9.57 -14.90
C ARG A 155 8.02 -10.26 -13.55
N TYR A 156 6.83 -10.53 -13.00
CA TYR A 156 6.63 -11.29 -11.78
C TYR A 156 5.67 -12.45 -12.05
N GLU A 157 5.80 -13.51 -11.27
CA GLU A 157 4.89 -14.65 -11.26
C GLU A 157 4.02 -14.61 -9.99
N GLY A 158 2.82 -15.16 -10.09
CA GLY A 158 1.89 -15.27 -8.97
C GLY A 158 0.97 -14.08 -8.81
N TYR A 159 0.26 -14.06 -7.69
CA TYR A 159 -0.71 -13.04 -7.32
C TYR A 159 -0.03 -11.75 -6.87
N CYS A 160 -0.51 -10.62 -7.35
CA CYS A 160 0.15 -9.32 -7.11
C CYS A 160 0.33 -8.99 -5.63
N THR A 161 -0.63 -9.33 -4.78
CA THR A 161 -0.52 -9.07 -3.33
C THR A 161 0.63 -9.88 -2.72
N ASP A 162 0.81 -11.14 -3.13
CA ASP A 162 1.94 -11.97 -2.67
C ASP A 162 3.26 -11.37 -3.16
N VAL A 163 3.31 -10.87 -4.42
CA VAL A 163 4.49 -10.16 -4.95
C VAL A 163 4.89 -8.97 -4.09
N TRP A 164 3.91 -8.19 -3.60
CA TRP A 164 4.21 -7.04 -2.72
C TRP A 164 4.79 -7.48 -1.39
N PHE A 165 4.22 -8.49 -0.75
CA PHE A 165 4.72 -9.01 0.52
C PHE A 165 6.09 -9.67 0.36
N ASP A 166 6.29 -10.52 -0.65
CA ASP A 166 7.58 -11.15 -0.95
C ASP A 166 8.70 -10.11 -1.19
N ALA A 167 8.38 -9.03 -1.89
CA ALA A 167 9.33 -7.95 -2.12
C ALA A 167 9.66 -7.20 -0.82
N ALA A 168 8.66 -6.98 0.03
CA ALA A 168 8.85 -6.36 1.33
C ALA A 168 9.66 -7.23 2.28
N GLU A 169 9.43 -8.54 2.31
CA GLU A 169 10.20 -9.50 3.12
C GLU A 169 11.68 -9.49 2.70
N ARG A 170 11.97 -9.58 1.40
CA ARG A 170 13.35 -9.47 0.89
C ARG A 170 14.02 -8.16 1.27
N PHE A 171 13.30 -7.04 1.20
CA PHE A 171 13.79 -5.74 1.65
C PHE A 171 14.10 -5.75 3.15
N ILE A 172 13.20 -6.24 3.98
CA ILE A 172 13.40 -6.34 5.45
C ILE A 172 14.62 -7.20 5.77
N GLU A 173 14.74 -8.37 5.15
CA GLU A 173 15.86 -9.29 5.34
C GLU A 173 17.21 -8.66 4.97
N SER A 174 17.24 -7.83 3.93
CA SER A 174 18.46 -7.14 3.48
C SER A 174 18.87 -5.95 4.35
N HIS A 175 17.99 -5.47 5.25
CA HIS A 175 18.21 -4.28 6.10
C HIS A 175 18.11 -4.56 7.61
N LEU A 176 18.34 -5.81 8.06
CA LEU A 176 18.22 -6.17 9.48
C LEU A 176 19.21 -5.44 10.38
N ASP A 177 20.34 -4.98 9.85
CA ASP A 177 21.43 -4.33 10.60
C ASP A 177 21.28 -2.79 10.66
N GLU A 178 20.31 -2.21 9.98
CA GLU A 178 20.03 -0.78 9.95
C GLU A 178 18.54 -0.48 10.14
N PRO A 179 18.16 0.74 10.56
CA PRO A 179 16.75 1.07 10.68
C PRO A 179 16.10 1.16 9.29
N PHE A 180 14.91 0.60 9.17
CA PHE A 180 14.15 0.64 7.92
C PHE A 180 12.70 1.11 8.11
N PHE A 181 12.14 1.66 7.04
CA PHE A 181 10.73 1.95 6.85
C PHE A 181 10.23 1.16 5.63
N ALA A 182 9.55 0.05 5.87
CA ALA A 182 8.92 -0.80 4.86
C ALA A 182 7.44 -0.43 4.72
N CYS A 183 7.03 -0.02 3.53
CA CYS A 183 5.68 0.42 3.22
C CYS A 183 5.03 -0.58 2.26
N ILE A 184 4.12 -1.41 2.76
CA ILE A 184 3.38 -2.40 1.98
C ILE A 184 1.99 -1.83 1.73
N THR A 185 1.73 -1.43 0.49
CA THR A 185 0.50 -0.73 0.11
C THR A 185 -0.24 -1.54 -0.93
N THR A 186 -1.12 -2.43 -0.46
CA THR A 186 -1.83 -3.33 -1.37
C THR A 186 -2.83 -2.57 -2.25
N ASN A 187 -3.17 -3.16 -3.40
CA ASN A 187 -4.31 -2.78 -4.20
C ASN A 187 -5.58 -3.55 -3.77
N ALA A 188 -5.42 -4.65 -3.03
CA ALA A 188 -6.53 -5.40 -2.44
C ALA A 188 -7.02 -4.69 -1.14
N PRO A 189 -8.34 -4.79 -0.84
CA PRO A 189 -9.39 -5.46 -1.58
C PRO A 189 -10.13 -4.62 -2.64
N HIS A 190 -9.55 -3.53 -3.13
CA HIS A 190 -10.13 -2.74 -4.24
C HIS A 190 -10.47 -3.61 -5.46
N GLU A 191 -11.53 -3.27 -6.18
CA GLU A 191 -11.91 -3.94 -7.44
C GLU A 191 -10.78 -3.91 -8.51
N PRO A 192 -10.79 -4.86 -9.45
CA PRO A 192 -11.64 -6.04 -9.58
C PRO A 192 -11.33 -7.06 -8.48
N TYR A 193 -12.37 -7.69 -7.92
CA TYR A 193 -12.25 -8.62 -6.79
C TYR A 193 -11.67 -9.97 -7.23
N LEU A 194 -10.44 -9.95 -7.72
CA LEU A 194 -9.70 -11.13 -8.18
C LEU A 194 -8.76 -11.60 -7.08
N VAL A 195 -8.89 -12.88 -6.76
CA VAL A 195 -8.08 -13.56 -5.74
C VAL A 195 -7.88 -15.02 -6.15
N GLU A 196 -6.88 -15.68 -5.59
CA GLU A 196 -6.71 -17.12 -5.80
C GLU A 196 -7.90 -17.92 -5.25
N GLU A 197 -8.29 -18.98 -5.95
CA GLU A 197 -9.45 -19.81 -5.60
C GLU A 197 -9.39 -20.36 -4.16
N LYS A 198 -8.21 -20.66 -3.64
CA LYS A 198 -8.03 -21.14 -2.26
C LYS A 198 -8.60 -20.18 -1.20
N TYR A 199 -8.61 -18.86 -1.50
CA TYR A 199 -9.18 -17.84 -0.60
C TYR A 199 -10.66 -17.58 -0.86
N ALA A 200 -11.13 -17.75 -2.09
CA ALA A 200 -12.52 -17.55 -2.46
C ALA A 200 -13.41 -18.76 -2.09
N ALA A 201 -12.86 -19.97 -2.22
CA ALA A 201 -13.62 -21.22 -2.04
C ALA A 201 -14.41 -21.30 -0.72
N PRO A 202 -13.88 -20.92 0.45
CA PRO A 202 -14.62 -20.98 1.71
C PRO A 202 -15.89 -20.13 1.75
N TYR A 203 -16.00 -19.16 0.85
CA TYR A 203 -17.11 -18.19 0.85
C TYR A 203 -18.16 -18.43 -0.22
N ARG A 204 -17.91 -19.32 -1.21
CA ARG A 204 -18.82 -19.53 -2.35
C ARG A 204 -20.19 -20.10 -1.97
N GLU A 205 -20.26 -20.85 -0.88
CA GLU A 205 -21.49 -21.46 -0.41
C GLU A 205 -22.14 -20.68 0.75
N ASN A 206 -21.57 -19.54 1.12
CA ASN A 206 -22.11 -18.72 2.19
C ASN A 206 -23.19 -17.76 1.65
N GLU A 207 -24.45 -18.09 1.92
CA GLU A 207 -25.62 -17.31 1.47
C GLU A 207 -25.68 -15.87 2.05
N ASN A 208 -24.88 -15.57 3.07
CA ASN A 208 -24.80 -14.22 3.67
C ASN A 208 -23.85 -13.29 2.89
N ILE A 209 -23.00 -13.85 2.02
CA ILE A 209 -22.05 -13.09 1.23
C ILE A 209 -22.63 -12.94 -0.19
N VAL A 210 -23.06 -11.74 -0.54
CA VAL A 210 -23.70 -11.39 -1.82
C VAL A 210 -22.72 -10.67 -2.73
#